data_ef746741baed090078c7585bb6fe2d02
#
_entry.id   ef746741baed090078c7585bb6fe2d02
#
_cell.length_a   1.000
_cell.length_b   1.000
_cell.length_c   1.000
_cell.angle_alpha   90.00
_cell.angle_beta   90.00
_cell.angle_gamma   90.00
#
_symmetry.space_group_name_H-M   'P 1'
#
loop_
_entity.id
_entity.type
_entity.pdbx_description
1 polymer ?
#
loop_
_entity_poly.entity_id
_entity_poly.type
_entity_poly.pdbx_seq_one_letter_code
_entity_poly.pdbx_strand_id
1 'polypeptide(L)'
;MLKDLGKNVLENNADIGFAFDGDGDRVGVVDNKGQEIFADKIGLLIARNLSLENSNSKFVVDVKSTSLFLTDEILKKNNSEIVLWKTGHSYIKRKTTEINATAGFERSGHFFFNKPIGRGLSLIHI
;
A
#
# COMPACT_ATOMS: atom_id res chain seq x y z
N MET A 1 14.48 1.70 -13.01
CA MET A 1 14.60 0.64 -11.98
C MET A 1 13.65 -0.53 -12.27
N LEU A 2 12.39 -0.30 -12.54
CA LEU A 2 11.44 -1.39 -12.80
C LEU A 2 11.44 -1.91 -14.25
N LYS A 3 12.15 -1.28 -15.16
CA LYS A 3 12.27 -1.74 -16.55
C LYS A 3 12.88 -3.14 -16.67
N ASP A 4 13.93 -3.39 -15.92
CA ASP A 4 14.60 -4.70 -15.93
C ASP A 4 13.71 -5.76 -15.28
N LEU A 5 12.98 -5.40 -14.23
CA LEU A 5 11.98 -6.27 -13.63
C LEU A 5 10.88 -6.62 -14.61
N GLY A 6 10.35 -5.63 -15.35
CA GLY A 6 9.33 -5.84 -16.38
C GLY A 6 9.79 -6.79 -17.47
N LYS A 7 11.03 -6.62 -17.93
CA LYS A 7 11.66 -7.52 -18.91
C LYS A 7 11.77 -8.95 -18.37
N ASN A 8 12.24 -9.11 -17.14
CA ASN A 8 12.34 -10.42 -16.50
C ASN A 8 10.98 -11.11 -16.34
N VAL A 9 9.94 -10.35 -15.99
CA VAL A 9 8.56 -10.88 -15.89
C VAL A 9 8.11 -11.46 -17.24
N LEU A 10 8.33 -10.73 -18.33
CA LEU A 10 7.96 -11.17 -19.67
C LEU A 10 8.78 -12.39 -20.12
N GLU A 11 10.09 -12.38 -19.91
CA GLU A 11 11.00 -13.48 -20.31
C GLU A 11 10.68 -14.79 -19.58
N ASN A 12 10.22 -14.71 -18.35
CA ASN A 12 9.89 -15.87 -17.50
C ASN A 12 8.39 -16.21 -17.47
N ASN A 13 7.55 -15.49 -18.21
CA ASN A 13 6.09 -15.64 -18.18
C ASN A 13 5.53 -15.59 -16.75
N ALA A 14 6.09 -14.72 -15.91
CA ALA A 14 5.65 -14.57 -14.52
C ALA A 14 4.33 -13.79 -14.43
N ASP A 15 3.50 -14.13 -13.46
CA ASP A 15 2.22 -13.46 -13.23
C ASP A 15 2.42 -12.06 -12.63
N ILE A 16 3.49 -11.87 -11.87
CA ILE A 16 3.79 -10.62 -11.17
C ILE A 16 5.30 -10.55 -10.86
N GLY A 17 5.83 -9.36 -10.79
CA GLY A 17 7.20 -9.10 -10.38
C GLY A 17 7.27 -8.15 -9.20
N PHE A 18 8.18 -8.42 -8.27
CA PHE A 18 8.47 -7.56 -7.13
C PHE A 18 9.93 -7.13 -7.15
N ALA A 19 10.19 -5.88 -6.83
CA ALA A 19 11.53 -5.35 -6.59
C ALA A 19 11.54 -4.57 -5.28
N PHE A 20 12.61 -4.72 -4.53
CA PHE A 20 12.84 -3.98 -3.29
C PHE A 20 14.02 -3.03 -3.49
N ASP A 21 14.00 -1.89 -2.83
CA ASP A 21 15.12 -0.96 -2.88
C ASP A 21 16.30 -1.41 -2.01
N GLY A 22 17.38 -0.61 -1.96
CA GLY A 22 18.65 -1.02 -1.37
C GLY A 22 18.60 -1.38 0.12
N ASP A 23 17.74 -0.73 0.89
CA ASP A 23 17.50 -1.03 2.32
C ASP A 23 16.22 -1.85 2.54
N GLY A 24 15.51 -2.14 1.45
CA GLY A 24 14.37 -3.03 1.47
C GLY A 24 13.11 -2.48 2.14
N ASP A 25 12.98 -1.18 2.34
CA ASP A 25 11.80 -0.59 2.98
C ASP A 25 10.69 -0.16 2.00
N ARG A 26 10.96 -0.24 0.69
CA ARG A 26 10.01 0.05 -0.38
C ARG A 26 9.91 -1.11 -1.35
N VAL A 27 8.70 -1.33 -1.88
CA VAL A 27 8.43 -2.35 -2.89
C VAL A 27 7.95 -1.71 -4.20
N GLY A 28 8.52 -2.16 -5.31
CA GLY A 28 8.02 -1.89 -6.66
C GLY A 28 7.33 -3.14 -7.20
N VAL A 29 6.25 -2.96 -7.94
CA VAL A 29 5.44 -4.04 -8.48
C VAL A 29 5.25 -3.87 -9.98
N VAL A 30 5.35 -4.97 -10.71
CA VAL A 30 5.15 -5.04 -12.16
C VAL A 30 4.16 -6.16 -12.46
N ASP A 31 3.21 -5.90 -13.33
CA ASP A 31 2.21 -6.90 -13.77
C ASP A 31 2.77 -7.91 -14.78
N ASN A 32 1.94 -8.87 -15.17
CA ASN A 32 2.31 -9.90 -16.15
C ASN A 32 2.59 -9.38 -17.57
N LYS A 33 2.30 -8.10 -17.83
CA LYS A 33 2.62 -7.43 -19.10
C LYS A 33 3.90 -6.60 -19.02
N GLY A 34 4.62 -6.69 -17.91
CA GLY A 34 5.83 -5.90 -17.67
C GLY A 34 5.56 -4.44 -17.32
N GLN A 35 4.33 -4.07 -17.00
CA GLN A 35 3.94 -2.70 -16.69
C GLN A 35 3.98 -2.44 -15.17
N GLU A 36 4.54 -1.29 -14.79
CA GLU A 36 4.59 -0.86 -13.40
C GLU A 36 3.19 -0.59 -12.84
N ILE A 37 2.92 -1.16 -11.69
CA ILE A 37 1.75 -0.82 -10.87
C ILE A 37 2.25 0.11 -9.76
N PHE A 38 1.82 1.37 -9.77
CA PHE A 38 2.26 2.34 -8.78
C PHE A 38 1.86 1.94 -7.36
N ALA A 39 2.73 2.24 -6.41
CA ALA A 39 2.62 1.80 -5.01
C ALA A 39 1.31 2.23 -4.35
N ASP A 40 0.78 3.41 -4.68
CA ASP A 40 -0.51 3.86 -4.16
C ASP A 40 -1.69 2.98 -4.61
N LYS A 41 -1.64 2.42 -5.82
CA LYS A 41 -2.64 1.46 -6.31
C LYS A 41 -2.49 0.11 -5.61
N ILE A 42 -1.27 -0.31 -5.33
CA ILE A 42 -1.02 -1.52 -4.52
C ILE A 42 -1.58 -1.32 -3.11
N GLY A 43 -1.32 -0.16 -2.51
CA GLY A 43 -1.91 0.21 -1.21
C GLY A 43 -3.43 0.13 -1.23
N LEU A 44 -4.08 0.63 -2.29
CA LEU A 44 -5.53 0.54 -2.45
C LEU A 44 -6.02 -0.91 -2.50
N LEU A 45 -5.35 -1.79 -3.24
CA LEU A 45 -5.71 -3.21 -3.31
C LEU A 45 -5.58 -3.90 -1.95
N ILE A 46 -4.53 -3.59 -1.20
CA ILE A 46 -4.33 -4.10 0.16
C ILE A 46 -5.45 -3.57 1.08
N ALA A 47 -5.76 -2.27 1.02
CA ALA A 47 -6.83 -1.69 1.82
C ALA A 47 -8.19 -2.33 1.54
N ARG A 48 -8.52 -2.61 0.28
CA ARG A 48 -9.73 -3.37 -0.09
C ARG A 48 -9.79 -4.72 0.61
N ASN A 49 -8.70 -5.49 0.52
CA ASN A 49 -8.63 -6.81 1.15
C ASN A 49 -8.80 -6.72 2.68
N LEU A 50 -8.09 -5.79 3.31
CA LEU A 50 -8.20 -5.57 4.76
C LEU A 50 -9.61 -5.14 5.18
N SER A 51 -10.30 -4.33 4.35
CA SER A 51 -11.66 -3.89 4.64
C SER A 51 -12.69 -5.01 4.55
N LEU A 52 -12.45 -6.04 3.75
CA LEU A 52 -13.30 -7.23 3.67
C LEU A 52 -13.22 -8.06 4.96
N GLU A 53 -12.05 -8.12 5.57
CA GLU A 53 -11.83 -8.85 6.83
C GLU A 53 -12.28 -8.05 8.06
N ASN A 54 -12.19 -6.73 7.97
CA ASN A 54 -12.45 -5.81 9.08
C ASN A 54 -13.30 -4.64 8.59
N SER A 55 -14.61 -4.72 8.73
CA SER A 55 -15.49 -3.57 8.46
C SER A 55 -15.20 -2.41 9.43
N ASN A 56 -15.51 -1.19 9.02
CA ASN A 56 -15.23 0.04 9.77
C ASN A 56 -13.72 0.31 9.98
N SER A 57 -12.88 -0.23 9.12
CA SER A 57 -11.43 0.01 9.15
C SER A 57 -11.10 1.47 8.87
N LYS A 58 -10.03 1.97 9.47
CA LYS A 58 -9.44 3.28 9.17
C LYS A 58 -8.14 3.08 8.42
N PHE A 59 -7.93 3.87 7.39
CA PHE A 59 -6.68 3.87 6.62
C PHE A 59 -6.13 5.30 6.55
N VAL A 60 -4.86 5.46 6.87
CA VAL A 60 -4.14 6.72 6.67
C VAL A 60 -3.47 6.67 5.31
N VAL A 61 -3.67 7.68 4.49
CA VAL A 61 -3.14 7.76 3.13
C VAL A 61 -2.50 9.13 2.93
N ASP A 62 -1.33 9.18 2.33
CA ASP A 62 -0.70 10.46 2.06
C ASP A 62 -1.43 11.23 0.95
N VAL A 63 -1.35 12.56 1.01
CA VAL A 63 -2.08 13.44 0.06
C VAL A 63 -1.59 13.34 -1.39
N LYS A 64 -0.45 12.71 -1.63
CA LYS A 64 0.08 12.45 -2.99
C LYS A 64 -0.41 11.16 -3.61
N SER A 65 -1.04 10.30 -2.82
CA SER A 65 -1.62 9.04 -3.30
C SER A 65 -2.86 9.26 -4.14
N THR A 66 -3.26 8.23 -4.88
CA THR A 66 -4.42 8.30 -5.77
C THR A 66 -5.71 8.64 -5.01
N SER A 67 -6.50 9.52 -5.59
CA SER A 67 -7.84 9.86 -5.09
C SER A 67 -8.84 8.69 -5.11
N LEU A 68 -8.47 7.58 -5.76
CA LEU A 68 -9.30 6.36 -5.79
C LEU A 68 -9.58 5.82 -4.38
N PHE A 69 -8.72 6.08 -3.40
CA PHE A 69 -9.01 5.75 -2.00
C PHE A 69 -10.32 6.38 -1.49
N LEU A 70 -10.63 7.59 -1.97
CA LEU A 70 -11.82 8.33 -1.54
C LEU A 70 -13.10 7.89 -2.28
N THR A 71 -12.96 7.29 -3.45
CA THR A 71 -14.09 6.95 -4.33
C THR A 71 -14.33 5.45 -4.47
N ASP A 72 -13.47 4.63 -3.90
CA ASP A 72 -13.52 3.18 -4.03
C ASP A 72 -14.81 2.59 -3.43
N GLU A 73 -15.56 1.88 -4.25
CA GLU A 73 -16.86 1.32 -3.85
C GLU A 73 -16.73 0.21 -2.78
N ILE A 74 -15.66 -0.58 -2.83
CA ILE A 74 -15.42 -1.66 -1.86
C ILE A 74 -15.13 -1.07 -0.48
N LEU A 75 -14.28 -0.05 -0.42
CA LEU A 75 -13.97 0.66 0.82
C LEU A 75 -15.22 1.32 1.41
N LYS A 76 -16.04 1.95 0.57
CA LYS A 76 -17.30 2.56 0.98
C LYS A 76 -18.30 1.52 1.49
N LYS A 77 -18.47 0.42 0.78
CA LYS A 77 -19.37 -0.69 1.16
C LYS A 77 -19.00 -1.27 2.52
N ASN A 78 -17.69 -1.37 2.81
CA ASN A 78 -17.19 -1.89 4.07
C ASN A 78 -17.07 -0.79 5.15
N ASN A 79 -17.61 0.40 4.89
CA ASN A 79 -17.62 1.54 5.79
C ASN A 79 -16.22 1.93 6.28
N SER A 80 -15.25 1.90 5.37
CA SER A 80 -13.88 2.29 5.67
C SER A 80 -13.74 3.81 5.69
N GLU A 81 -12.99 4.32 6.67
CA GLU A 81 -12.64 5.73 6.78
C GLU A 81 -11.25 5.98 6.21
N ILE A 82 -11.14 6.93 5.29
CA ILE A 82 -9.85 7.34 4.72
C ILE A 82 -9.44 8.68 5.34
N VAL A 83 -8.31 8.68 6.03
CA VAL A 83 -7.72 9.86 6.63
C VAL A 83 -6.53 10.30 5.77
N LEU A 84 -6.69 11.40 5.05
CA LEU A 84 -5.59 11.99 4.29
C LEU A 84 -4.63 12.71 5.23
N TRP A 85 -3.34 12.47 5.06
CA TRP A 85 -2.30 13.05 5.89
C TRP A 85 -1.11 13.54 5.05
N LYS A 86 -0.26 14.33 5.65
CA LYS A 86 0.92 14.86 4.99
C LYS A 86 1.92 13.76 4.63
N THR A 87 2.57 13.91 3.47
CA THR A 87 3.55 12.97 2.96
C THR A 87 4.78 12.89 3.87
N GLY A 88 5.31 11.70 4.05
CA GLY A 88 6.49 11.38 4.82
C GLY A 88 6.26 10.14 5.69
N HIS A 89 7.15 9.14 5.56
CA HIS A 89 6.94 7.84 6.22
C HIS A 89 6.77 7.97 7.76
N SER A 90 7.52 8.85 8.40
CA SER A 90 7.39 9.08 9.84
C SER A 90 6.04 9.71 10.22
N TYR A 91 5.52 10.60 9.38
CA TYR A 91 4.22 11.23 9.59
C TYR A 91 3.08 10.23 9.43
N ILE A 92 3.11 9.43 8.36
CA ILE A 92 2.11 8.40 8.09
C ILE A 92 2.13 7.34 9.18
N LYS A 93 3.29 6.83 9.55
CA LYS A 93 3.45 5.85 10.63
C LYS A 93 2.89 6.36 11.96
N ARG A 94 3.26 7.58 12.34
CA ARG A 94 2.79 8.20 13.58
C ARG A 94 1.27 8.36 13.59
N LYS A 95 0.70 8.89 12.49
CA LYS A 95 -0.75 9.08 12.39
C LYS A 95 -1.50 7.75 12.41
N THR A 96 -1.00 6.74 11.72
CA THR A 96 -1.56 5.40 11.71
C THR A 96 -1.66 4.82 13.13
N THR A 97 -0.62 5.00 13.94
CA THR A 97 -0.60 4.57 15.34
C THR A 97 -1.52 5.42 16.21
N GLU A 98 -1.44 6.75 16.06
CA GLU A 98 -2.19 7.73 16.88
C GLU A 98 -3.71 7.51 16.83
N ILE A 99 -4.26 7.29 15.63
CA ILE A 99 -5.70 7.07 15.45
C ILE A 99 -6.10 5.58 15.47
N ASN A 100 -5.15 4.70 15.76
CA ASN A 100 -5.35 3.26 15.72
C ASN A 100 -5.93 2.79 14.40
N ALA A 101 -5.40 3.31 13.28
CA ALA A 101 -5.80 2.88 11.96
C ALA A 101 -5.36 1.45 11.67
N THR A 102 -6.08 0.75 10.81
CA THR A 102 -5.73 -0.61 10.39
C THR A 102 -4.40 -0.63 9.64
N ALA A 103 -4.20 0.34 8.74
CA ALA A 103 -2.97 0.50 7.98
C ALA A 103 -2.77 1.96 7.54
N GLY A 104 -1.53 2.27 7.16
CA GLY A 104 -1.15 3.52 6.52
C GLY A 104 -0.40 3.25 5.22
N PHE A 105 -0.65 4.07 4.21
CA PHE A 105 -0.07 3.90 2.88
C PHE A 105 0.54 5.20 2.38
N GLU A 106 1.74 5.10 1.85
CA GLU A 106 2.43 6.21 1.22
C GLU A 106 2.70 5.90 -0.26
N ARG A 107 2.53 6.89 -1.13
CA ARG A 107 2.79 6.74 -2.57
C ARG A 107 4.20 6.25 -2.88
N SER A 108 5.17 6.57 -2.03
CA SER A 108 6.57 6.13 -2.18
C SER A 108 6.78 4.62 -2.03
N GLY A 109 5.77 3.87 -1.54
CA GLY A 109 5.84 2.44 -1.33
C GLY A 109 6.10 2.02 0.12
N HIS A 110 6.08 2.95 1.07
CA HIS A 110 6.08 2.61 2.49
C HIS A 110 4.66 2.27 2.94
N PHE A 111 4.48 1.09 3.52
CA PHE A 111 3.21 0.62 4.06
C PHE A 111 3.38 0.25 5.51
N PHE A 112 2.41 0.64 6.35
CA PHE A 112 2.44 0.43 7.79
C PHE A 112 1.19 -0.32 8.23
N PHE A 113 1.35 -1.35 9.03
CA PHE A 113 0.25 -2.18 9.51
C PHE A 113 0.24 -2.20 11.04
N ASN A 114 -0.92 -1.91 11.62
CA ASN A 114 -1.14 -2.01 13.05
C ASN A 114 -1.63 -3.42 13.43
N LYS A 115 -1.72 -3.68 14.72
CA LYS A 115 -2.32 -4.92 15.23
C LYS A 115 -3.80 -5.03 14.80
N PRO A 116 -4.29 -6.23 14.52
CA PRO A 116 -3.62 -7.53 14.67
C PRO A 116 -2.68 -7.92 13.52
N ILE A 117 -2.67 -7.16 12.42
CA ILE A 117 -1.96 -7.50 11.17
C ILE A 117 -0.45 -7.31 11.34
N GLY A 118 -0.04 -6.22 11.96
CA GLY A 118 1.34 -5.87 12.19
C GLY A 118 1.53 -5.19 13.55
N ARG A 119 2.73 -4.68 13.79
CA ARG A 119 3.08 -3.99 15.05
C ARG A 119 3.51 -2.54 14.80
N GLY A 120 2.89 -1.88 13.82
CA GLY A 120 3.29 -0.56 13.37
C GLY A 120 4.61 -0.58 12.57
N LEU A 121 4.99 -1.73 12.06
CA LEU A 121 6.18 -1.93 11.22
C LEU A 121 5.85 -1.71 9.76
N SER A 122 6.85 -1.32 8.97
CA SER A 122 6.71 -1.29 7.51
C SER A 122 6.54 -2.71 6.95
N LEU A 123 6.07 -2.82 5.72
CA LEU A 123 5.80 -4.10 5.04
C LEU A 123 6.94 -5.11 5.17
N ILE A 124 8.16 -4.65 5.18
CA ILE A 124 9.36 -5.50 5.23
C ILE A 124 9.61 -6.10 6.61
N HIS A 125 9.11 -5.48 7.64
CA HIS A 125 9.31 -5.95 9.02
C HIS A 125 8.15 -6.81 9.53
N ILE A 126 7.23 -7.15 8.63
CA ILE A 126 6.17 -8.09 8.93
C ILE A 126 6.72 -9.52 8.86
#